data_0934a6f1f5717f75c40f2e2492526799
#
_entry.id   0934a6f1f5717f75c40f2e2492526799
#
_cell.length_a   1.000
_cell.length_b   1.000
_cell.length_c   1.000
_cell.angle_alpha   90.00
_cell.angle_beta   90.00
_cell.angle_gamma   90.00
#
_symmetry.space_group_name_H-M   'P 1'
#
loop_
_entity.id
_entity.type
_entity.pdbx_description
1 polymer ?
#
loop_
_entity_poly.entity_id
_entity_poly.type
_entity_poly.pdbx_seq_one_letter_code
_entity_poly.pdbx_strand_id
1 'polypeptide(L)'
;QEILKGYHVQPNITLGETFEGVSGVCDNNEMEMLLQIIYLLFEHPRFDQNDFEKFVYLNRLQAENTPRTVNDTIAEQMQKLRVKDSPRLWKQDAKFYDAMNYDKMVSIYHDRFQDASDFTFYLVGNIQREEAQKLVAKYLGAIPSIHRIEKAVQHDLRKEGSITETITANIPDNKYMTNIEFTNTLKLKPVEDLAMDVIRFVLSNRYQDIIREDEGGAYGVNVAASYTAYPKHTQAIAINFQSNTEQGDRMRAIIHEQIDKLVAEGVSEEDVEDMVLMMKKGRTNMLANRGNAHWQEALRYYAETGKDIDSPVMFEQPIEKLNAKIVHEVAKKFFTTAECVDIVVRSK
;
A
#
# COMPACT_ATOMS: atom_id res chain seq x y z
N GLN A 1 25.10 -4.83 15.11
CA GLN A 1 25.73 -4.11 13.97
C GLN A 1 27.25 -4.28 13.91
N GLU A 2 27.97 -4.39 15.05
CA GLU A 2 29.44 -4.56 15.01
C GLU A 2 29.89 -5.89 14.38
N ILE A 3 29.14 -6.97 14.61
CA ILE A 3 29.43 -8.31 14.06
C ILE A 3 29.29 -8.35 12.54
N LEU A 4 28.52 -7.45 11.97
CA LEU A 4 28.25 -7.39 10.52
C LEU A 4 29.17 -6.40 9.77
N LYS A 5 30.16 -5.81 10.46
CA LYS A 5 31.15 -4.96 9.77
C LYS A 5 31.95 -5.78 8.75
N GLY A 6 31.87 -5.39 7.49
CA GLY A 6 32.55 -6.06 6.37
C GLY A 6 31.70 -7.12 5.66
N TYR A 7 30.46 -7.34 6.09
CA TYR A 7 29.49 -8.20 5.43
C TYR A 7 28.35 -7.39 4.83
N HIS A 8 27.84 -7.81 3.70
CA HIS A 8 26.67 -7.21 3.02
C HIS A 8 25.38 -7.94 3.42
N VAL A 9 25.20 -8.15 4.73
CA VAL A 9 24.02 -8.83 5.29
C VAL A 9 23.13 -7.81 6.00
N GLN A 10 21.90 -7.67 5.55
CA GLN A 10 20.93 -6.70 6.06
C GLN A 10 19.64 -7.42 6.46
N PRO A 11 19.54 -7.91 7.72
CA PRO A 11 18.28 -8.46 8.23
C PRO A 11 17.31 -7.35 8.61
N ASN A 12 16.02 -7.62 8.47
CA ASN A 12 14.95 -6.71 8.85
C ASN A 12 13.76 -7.48 9.42
N ILE A 13 13.11 -6.90 10.44
CA ILE A 13 11.85 -7.38 11.00
C ILE A 13 10.75 -6.43 10.54
N THR A 14 9.68 -6.98 10.01
CA THR A 14 8.52 -6.22 9.56
C THR A 14 7.32 -6.56 10.43
N LEU A 15 6.66 -5.53 10.95
CA LEU A 15 5.37 -5.63 11.62
C LEU A 15 4.38 -4.77 10.85
N GLY A 16 3.44 -5.41 10.17
CA GLY A 16 2.37 -4.77 9.44
C GLY A 16 1.03 -4.85 10.18
N GLU A 17 0.00 -4.30 9.57
CA GLU A 17 -1.36 -4.38 10.13
C GLU A 17 -1.95 -5.80 10.06
N THR A 18 -1.51 -6.59 9.09
CA THR A 18 -2.08 -7.90 8.74
C THR A 18 -1.05 -9.01 8.66
N PHE A 19 0.22 -8.71 8.83
CA PHE A 19 1.30 -9.70 8.77
C PHE A 19 2.51 -9.24 9.59
N GLU A 20 3.27 -10.19 10.05
CA GLU A 20 4.63 -10.04 10.55
C GLU A 20 5.58 -10.88 9.72
N GLY A 21 6.85 -10.50 9.72
CA GLY A 21 7.85 -11.24 8.96
C GLY A 21 9.28 -10.85 9.27
N VAL A 22 10.17 -11.69 8.83
CA VAL A 22 11.61 -11.46 8.81
C VAL A 22 12.08 -11.49 7.37
N SER A 23 12.86 -10.52 6.97
CA SER A 23 13.44 -10.45 5.63
C SER A 23 14.92 -10.14 5.72
N GLY A 24 15.63 -10.30 4.61
CA GLY A 24 17.01 -9.88 4.53
C GLY A 24 17.56 -9.94 3.11
N VAL A 25 18.62 -9.18 2.91
CA VAL A 25 19.40 -9.16 1.66
C VAL A 25 20.84 -9.46 2.02
N CYS A 26 21.51 -10.26 1.20
CA CYS A 26 22.93 -10.57 1.36
C CYS A 26 23.58 -10.85 0.01
N ASP A 27 24.91 -10.83 -0.01
CA ASP A 27 25.67 -11.39 -1.13
C ASP A 27 25.54 -12.92 -1.14
N ASN A 28 25.70 -13.56 -2.31
CA ASN A 28 25.46 -14.99 -2.47
C ASN A 28 26.30 -15.87 -1.52
N ASN A 29 27.55 -15.48 -1.26
CA ASN A 29 28.47 -16.16 -0.36
C ASN A 29 28.18 -15.91 1.15
N GLU A 30 27.22 -15.07 1.46
CA GLU A 30 26.86 -14.69 2.83
C GLU A 30 25.47 -15.20 3.25
N MET A 31 24.83 -16.02 2.41
CA MET A 31 23.50 -16.57 2.68
C MET A 31 23.45 -17.35 3.99
N GLU A 32 24.49 -18.12 4.34
CA GLU A 32 24.53 -18.84 5.60
C GLU A 32 24.47 -17.89 6.82
N MET A 33 25.19 -16.77 6.74
CA MET A 33 25.16 -15.76 7.82
C MET A 33 23.77 -15.12 7.95
N LEU A 34 23.11 -14.80 6.83
CA LEU A 34 21.74 -14.28 6.86
C LEU A 34 20.78 -15.27 7.52
N LEU A 35 20.86 -16.55 7.15
CA LEU A 35 19.99 -17.58 7.72
C LEU A 35 20.30 -17.85 9.20
N GLN A 36 21.56 -17.74 9.64
CA GLN A 36 21.91 -17.76 11.07
C GLN A 36 21.24 -16.64 11.85
N ILE A 37 21.25 -15.43 11.29
CA ILE A 37 20.61 -14.27 11.94
C ILE A 37 19.10 -14.46 12.00
N ILE A 38 18.48 -14.93 10.92
CA ILE A 38 17.04 -15.22 10.90
C ILE A 38 16.70 -16.27 11.95
N TYR A 39 17.47 -17.35 12.05
CA TYR A 39 17.29 -18.36 13.10
C TYR A 39 17.39 -17.75 14.51
N LEU A 40 18.38 -16.90 14.75
CA LEU A 40 18.54 -16.24 16.06
C LEU A 40 17.40 -15.26 16.38
N LEU A 41 16.81 -14.63 15.40
CA LEU A 41 15.63 -13.76 15.58
C LEU A 41 14.42 -14.56 16.06
N PHE A 42 14.26 -15.80 15.65
CA PHE A 42 13.19 -16.68 16.12
C PHE A 42 13.52 -17.27 17.49
N GLU A 43 14.71 -17.87 17.67
CA GLU A 43 15.03 -18.72 18.81
C GLU A 43 15.68 -17.99 19.98
N HIS A 44 16.52 -17.00 19.70
CA HIS A 44 17.34 -16.32 20.68
C HIS A 44 17.38 -14.81 20.46
N PRO A 45 16.22 -14.13 20.34
CA PRO A 45 16.20 -12.68 20.20
C PRO A 45 16.82 -12.02 21.43
N ARG A 46 17.69 -11.04 21.21
CA ARG A 46 18.27 -10.28 22.30
C ARG A 46 17.35 -9.11 22.65
N PHE A 47 16.90 -9.07 23.88
CA PHE A 47 16.18 -7.93 24.46
C PHE A 47 17.09 -7.24 25.48
N ASP A 48 17.21 -5.92 25.39
CA ASP A 48 18.00 -5.10 26.29
C ASP A 48 17.12 -3.98 26.85
N GLN A 49 16.88 -4.04 28.16
CA GLN A 49 16.01 -3.07 28.83
C GLN A 49 16.59 -1.66 28.79
N ASN A 50 17.90 -1.51 28.89
CA ASN A 50 18.56 -0.18 28.88
C ASN A 50 18.39 0.45 27.45
N ASP A 51 18.56 -0.36 26.39
CA ASP A 51 18.34 0.11 25.02
C ASP A 51 16.88 0.51 24.80
N PHE A 52 15.93 -0.23 25.37
CA PHE A 52 14.51 0.12 25.32
C PHE A 52 14.23 1.43 26.08
N GLU A 53 14.70 1.59 27.30
CA GLU A 53 14.50 2.80 28.09
C GLU A 53 15.13 4.02 27.41
N LYS A 54 16.32 3.86 26.82
CA LYS A 54 16.95 4.90 26.02
C LYS A 54 16.14 5.26 24.79
N PHE A 55 15.60 4.27 24.07
CA PHE A 55 14.72 4.49 22.93
C PHE A 55 13.47 5.29 23.34
N VAL A 56 12.78 4.87 24.39
CA VAL A 56 11.60 5.57 24.92
C VAL A 56 11.93 7.01 25.29
N TYR A 57 13.01 7.22 26.05
CA TYR A 57 13.44 8.55 26.49
C TYR A 57 13.74 9.49 25.33
N LEU A 58 14.53 9.04 24.36
CA LEU A 58 14.93 9.88 23.21
C LEU A 58 13.74 10.25 22.32
N ASN A 59 12.86 9.28 22.02
CA ASN A 59 11.71 9.53 21.19
C ASN A 59 10.64 10.39 21.90
N ARG A 60 10.45 10.19 23.20
CA ARG A 60 9.60 11.04 24.02
C ARG A 60 10.09 12.49 24.02
N LEU A 61 11.39 12.69 24.24
CA LEU A 61 12.01 14.01 24.19
C LEU A 61 11.87 14.66 22.81
N GLN A 62 12.06 13.91 21.74
CA GLN A 62 11.85 14.38 20.38
C GLN A 62 10.39 14.80 20.16
N ALA A 63 9.43 13.97 20.59
CA ALA A 63 8.00 14.28 20.45
C ALA A 63 7.59 15.54 21.21
N GLU A 64 8.18 15.79 22.40
CA GLU A 64 7.93 17.01 23.17
C GLU A 64 8.53 18.28 22.53
N ASN A 65 9.71 18.13 21.90
CA ASN A 65 10.43 19.26 21.32
C ASN A 65 10.09 19.52 19.84
N THR A 66 9.34 18.64 19.18
CA THR A 66 8.91 18.83 17.81
C THR A 66 7.65 19.70 17.77
N PRO A 67 7.70 20.95 17.25
CA PRO A 67 6.53 21.79 17.15
C PRO A 67 5.49 21.16 16.22
N ARG A 68 4.23 21.21 16.64
CA ARG A 68 3.12 20.81 15.77
C ARG A 68 2.99 21.77 14.59
N THR A 69 2.90 21.21 13.42
CA THR A 69 2.67 21.95 12.18
C THR A 69 1.17 22.06 11.85
N VAL A 70 0.84 22.93 10.93
CA VAL A 70 -0.52 23.02 10.36
C VAL A 70 -0.87 21.70 9.66
N ASN A 71 0.09 21.07 8.99
CA ASN A 71 -0.10 19.79 8.32
C ASN A 71 -0.46 18.65 9.31
N ASP A 72 0.14 18.61 10.49
CA ASP A 72 -0.23 17.64 11.54
C ASP A 72 -1.68 17.81 11.97
N THR A 73 -2.14 19.06 12.07
CA THR A 73 -3.52 19.36 12.44
C THR A 73 -4.49 18.93 11.34
N ILE A 74 -4.15 19.19 10.07
CA ILE A 74 -4.93 18.76 8.91
C ILE A 74 -5.00 17.22 8.86
N ALA A 75 -3.87 16.55 9.00
CA ALA A 75 -3.80 15.08 9.00
C ALA A 75 -4.68 14.46 10.10
N GLU A 76 -4.65 15.01 11.31
CA GLU A 76 -5.53 14.55 12.41
C GLU A 76 -7.01 14.76 12.09
N GLN A 77 -7.39 15.91 11.51
CA GLN A 77 -8.77 16.16 11.12
C GLN A 77 -9.22 15.21 10.00
N MET A 78 -8.39 15.00 8.99
CA MET A 78 -8.66 14.02 7.92
C MET A 78 -8.81 12.60 8.49
N GLN A 79 -7.94 12.20 9.40
CA GLN A 79 -8.04 10.89 10.05
C GLN A 79 -9.37 10.75 10.82
N LYS A 80 -9.76 11.73 11.60
CA LYS A 80 -11.03 11.73 12.34
C LYS A 80 -12.26 11.67 11.43
N LEU A 81 -12.19 12.26 10.24
CA LEU A 81 -13.27 12.19 9.26
C LEU A 81 -13.36 10.80 8.63
N ARG A 82 -12.22 10.19 8.28
CA ARG A 82 -12.17 8.96 7.49
C ARG A 82 -12.23 7.67 8.32
N VAL A 83 -11.79 7.72 9.56
CA VAL A 83 -11.53 6.51 10.36
C VAL A 83 -12.35 6.51 11.64
N LYS A 84 -12.85 5.31 12.02
CA LYS A 84 -13.54 5.07 13.30
C LYS A 84 -12.56 5.27 14.45
N ASP A 85 -13.05 5.71 15.60
CA ASP A 85 -12.22 5.76 16.81
C ASP A 85 -11.76 4.36 17.20
N SER A 86 -10.48 4.20 17.38
CA SER A 86 -9.88 2.89 17.63
C SER A 86 -8.57 3.02 18.40
N PRO A 87 -8.29 2.12 19.35
CA PRO A 87 -7.00 2.07 20.04
C PRO A 87 -5.84 1.71 19.10
N ARG A 88 -6.11 1.31 17.84
CA ARG A 88 -5.09 1.11 16.80
C ARG A 88 -4.63 2.42 16.16
N LEU A 89 -5.36 3.51 16.38
CA LEU A 89 -5.02 4.84 15.89
C LEU A 89 -4.36 5.62 17.02
N TRP A 90 -3.07 5.56 17.10
CA TRP A 90 -2.30 6.30 18.10
C TRP A 90 -1.55 7.46 17.47
N LYS A 91 -1.33 8.45 18.28
CA LYS A 91 -0.43 9.55 17.98
C LYS A 91 0.89 9.29 18.67
N GLN A 92 1.98 9.40 17.93
CA GLN A 92 3.33 9.26 18.49
C GLN A 92 3.73 10.54 19.24
N ASP A 93 2.98 10.86 20.30
CA ASP A 93 3.28 11.95 21.25
C ASP A 93 4.00 11.38 22.51
N ALA A 94 4.32 12.27 23.45
CA ALA A 94 4.97 11.86 24.68
C ALA A 94 4.20 10.78 25.45
N LYS A 95 2.86 10.86 25.47
CA LYS A 95 2.00 9.88 26.14
C LYS A 95 2.07 8.50 25.51
N PHE A 96 2.23 8.44 24.19
CA PHE A 96 2.42 7.18 23.47
C PHE A 96 3.71 6.49 23.93
N TYR A 97 4.82 7.23 24.05
CA TYR A 97 6.09 6.68 24.51
C TYR A 97 6.05 6.33 26.02
N ASP A 98 5.39 7.14 26.84
CA ASP A 98 5.18 6.85 28.27
C ASP A 98 4.35 5.59 28.53
N ALA A 99 3.48 5.22 27.57
CA ALA A 99 2.64 4.02 27.65
C ALA A 99 3.35 2.74 27.18
N MET A 100 4.57 2.83 26.61
CA MET A 100 5.32 1.67 26.18
C MET A 100 5.78 0.84 27.39
N ASN A 101 5.65 -0.47 27.27
CA ASN A 101 6.00 -1.41 28.33
C ASN A 101 6.95 -2.49 27.80
N TYR A 102 8.12 -2.60 28.40
CA TYR A 102 9.17 -3.54 27.99
C TYR A 102 8.71 -4.99 28.04
N ASP A 103 8.15 -5.44 29.16
CA ASP A 103 7.76 -6.84 29.36
C ASP A 103 6.65 -7.24 28.38
N LYS A 104 5.70 -6.33 28.13
CA LYS A 104 4.64 -6.54 27.16
C LYS A 104 5.19 -6.63 25.73
N MET A 105 6.17 -5.79 25.38
CA MET A 105 6.83 -5.84 24.07
C MET A 105 7.55 -7.18 23.88
N VAL A 106 8.31 -7.63 24.87
CA VAL A 106 9.00 -8.93 24.85
C VAL A 106 8.01 -10.08 24.72
N SER A 107 6.92 -10.04 25.52
CA SER A 107 5.86 -11.05 25.45
C SER A 107 5.19 -11.14 24.09
N ILE A 108 4.89 -9.99 23.46
CA ILE A 108 4.28 -9.95 22.11
C ILE A 108 5.26 -10.52 21.07
N TYR A 109 6.55 -10.17 21.17
CA TYR A 109 7.54 -10.70 20.24
C TYR A 109 7.62 -12.21 20.32
N HIS A 110 7.74 -12.78 21.53
CA HIS A 110 7.76 -14.23 21.71
C HIS A 110 6.48 -14.88 21.18
N ASP A 111 5.31 -14.31 21.47
CA ASP A 111 4.05 -14.84 20.95
C ASP A 111 4.02 -14.90 19.42
N ARG A 112 4.55 -13.87 18.74
CA ARG A 112 4.53 -13.79 17.28
C ARG A 112 5.59 -14.65 16.59
N PHE A 113 6.77 -14.81 17.19
CA PHE A 113 7.92 -15.47 16.55
C PHE A 113 8.28 -16.83 17.14
N GLN A 114 7.58 -17.34 18.15
CA GLN A 114 7.88 -18.64 18.76
C GLN A 114 7.45 -19.85 17.91
N ASP A 115 6.62 -19.65 16.88
CA ASP A 115 6.07 -20.72 16.04
C ASP A 115 6.24 -20.36 14.57
N ALA A 116 7.07 -21.15 13.87
CA ALA A 116 7.30 -20.93 12.44
C ALA A 116 6.27 -21.65 11.54
N SER A 117 5.26 -22.30 12.09
CA SER A 117 4.33 -23.13 11.30
C SER A 117 3.43 -22.33 10.36
N ASP A 118 3.18 -21.06 10.64
CA ASP A 118 2.41 -20.13 9.78
C ASP A 118 3.28 -19.19 8.94
N PHE A 119 4.61 -19.30 9.04
CA PHE A 119 5.53 -18.54 8.20
C PHE A 119 5.77 -19.24 6.87
N THR A 120 5.80 -18.46 5.79
CA THR A 120 6.24 -18.89 4.47
C THR A 120 7.52 -18.17 4.10
N PHE A 121 8.60 -18.92 3.85
CA PHE A 121 9.92 -18.36 3.51
C PHE A 121 10.13 -18.37 1.99
N TYR A 122 10.49 -17.23 1.44
CA TYR A 122 10.82 -17.03 0.01
C TYR A 122 12.30 -16.73 -0.11
N LEU A 123 13.03 -17.59 -0.85
CA LEU A 123 14.43 -17.37 -1.17
C LEU A 123 14.56 -17.11 -2.67
N VAL A 124 15.07 -15.95 -3.01
CA VAL A 124 15.25 -15.52 -4.40
C VAL A 124 16.65 -14.98 -4.60
N GLY A 125 17.35 -15.50 -5.57
CA GLY A 125 18.71 -15.07 -5.89
C GLY A 125 19.46 -16.07 -6.78
N ASN A 126 20.71 -15.79 -7.05
CA ASN A 126 21.60 -16.70 -7.77
C ASN A 126 22.22 -17.72 -6.79
N ILE A 127 21.43 -18.70 -6.38
CA ILE A 127 21.80 -19.69 -5.36
C ILE A 127 21.74 -21.08 -5.97
N GLN A 128 22.73 -21.93 -5.65
CA GLN A 128 22.68 -23.35 -6.02
C GLN A 128 21.65 -24.07 -5.16
N ARG A 129 20.75 -24.78 -5.80
CA ARG A 129 19.60 -25.43 -5.14
C ARG A 129 20.01 -26.37 -4.01
N GLU A 130 21.04 -27.18 -4.23
CA GLU A 130 21.53 -28.15 -3.27
C GLU A 130 22.13 -27.50 -2.03
N GLU A 131 22.80 -26.37 -2.21
CA GLU A 131 23.34 -25.56 -1.12
C GLU A 131 22.22 -24.88 -0.34
N ALA A 132 21.28 -24.23 -1.04
CA ALA A 132 20.11 -23.64 -0.43
C ALA A 132 19.32 -24.65 0.43
N GLN A 133 19.06 -25.87 -0.10
CA GLN A 133 18.36 -26.91 0.62
C GLN A 133 19.06 -27.31 1.93
N LYS A 134 20.40 -27.44 1.91
CA LYS A 134 21.17 -27.77 3.12
C LYS A 134 21.07 -26.67 4.16
N LEU A 135 21.23 -25.42 3.75
CA LEU A 135 21.18 -24.27 4.64
C LEU A 135 19.77 -24.03 5.21
N VAL A 136 18.75 -24.14 4.37
CA VAL A 136 17.34 -24.05 4.79
C VAL A 136 17.02 -25.15 5.81
N ALA A 137 17.40 -26.41 5.54
CA ALA A 137 17.18 -27.52 6.49
C ALA A 137 17.91 -27.30 7.81
N LYS A 138 19.12 -26.74 7.75
CA LYS A 138 19.94 -26.49 8.94
C LYS A 138 19.41 -25.38 9.81
N TYR A 139 18.91 -24.28 9.24
CA TYR A 139 18.51 -23.09 9.98
C TYR A 139 16.99 -22.93 10.06
N LEU A 140 16.28 -22.85 8.93
CA LEU A 140 14.83 -22.65 8.95
C LEU A 140 14.08 -23.91 9.38
N GLY A 141 14.54 -25.07 8.95
CA GLY A 141 13.95 -26.37 9.36
C GLY A 141 14.20 -26.71 10.84
N ALA A 142 15.09 -25.99 11.54
CA ALA A 142 15.34 -26.16 12.96
C ALA A 142 14.50 -25.22 13.84
N ILE A 143 13.79 -24.25 13.26
CA ILE A 143 12.90 -23.36 14.01
C ILE A 143 11.69 -24.17 14.51
N PRO A 144 11.29 -24.06 15.78
CA PRO A 144 10.16 -24.79 16.34
C PRO A 144 8.86 -24.54 15.58
N SER A 145 8.03 -25.56 15.52
CA SER A 145 6.70 -25.52 14.94
C SER A 145 5.74 -26.24 15.88
N ILE A 146 4.81 -25.52 16.44
CA ILE A 146 3.73 -26.06 17.29
C ILE A 146 2.42 -26.20 16.53
N HIS A 147 2.43 -25.92 15.22
CA HIS A 147 1.28 -25.99 14.33
C HIS A 147 0.09 -25.12 14.78
N ARG A 148 0.37 -23.95 15.32
CA ARG A 148 -0.65 -22.96 15.66
C ARG A 148 -1.33 -22.48 14.37
N ILE A 149 -2.65 -22.50 14.36
CA ILE A 149 -3.43 -21.94 13.26
C ILE A 149 -3.99 -20.60 13.72
N GLU A 150 -3.49 -19.54 13.13
CA GLU A 150 -4.01 -18.19 13.36
C GLU A 150 -5.11 -17.85 12.35
N LYS A 151 -6.10 -17.11 12.83
CA LYS A 151 -7.14 -16.56 11.98
C LYS A 151 -7.00 -15.06 11.93
N ALA A 152 -6.92 -14.53 10.73
CA ALA A 152 -6.91 -13.09 10.54
C ALA A 152 -8.18 -12.45 11.11
N VAL A 153 -7.99 -11.44 11.97
CA VAL A 153 -9.08 -10.63 12.49
C VAL A 153 -9.17 -9.36 11.66
N GLN A 154 -10.28 -9.18 10.96
CA GLN A 154 -10.52 -7.99 10.16
C GLN A 154 -10.95 -6.85 11.09
N HIS A 155 -10.16 -5.77 11.09
CA HIS A 155 -10.52 -4.51 11.72
C HIS A 155 -10.75 -3.47 10.63
N ASP A 156 -11.99 -3.36 10.16
CA ASP A 156 -12.36 -2.28 9.25
C ASP A 156 -12.51 -0.99 10.06
N LEU A 157 -11.45 -0.20 10.04
CA LEU A 157 -11.39 1.09 10.73
C LEU A 157 -11.98 2.23 9.90
N ARG A 158 -12.27 2.00 8.62
CA ARG A 158 -12.85 3.02 7.76
C ARG A 158 -14.28 3.31 8.18
N LYS A 159 -14.66 4.58 8.24
CA LYS A 159 -16.05 4.97 8.39
C LYS A 159 -16.83 4.60 7.13
N GLU A 160 -18.03 4.12 7.33
CA GLU A 160 -18.93 3.76 6.24
C GLU A 160 -19.68 5.00 5.72
N GLY A 161 -20.05 4.96 4.45
CA GLY A 161 -20.79 6.01 3.77
C GLY A 161 -19.90 7.08 3.16
N SER A 162 -20.53 7.92 2.34
CA SER A 162 -19.86 9.05 1.71
C SER A 162 -19.69 10.22 2.67
N ILE A 163 -18.55 10.90 2.56
CA ILE A 163 -18.17 12.04 3.41
C ILE A 163 -17.81 13.20 2.48
N THR A 164 -18.42 14.36 2.73
CA THR A 164 -18.07 15.61 2.05
C THR A 164 -17.81 16.68 3.10
N GLU A 165 -16.55 17.11 3.20
CA GLU A 165 -16.12 18.02 4.26
C GLU A 165 -15.09 19.05 3.78
N THR A 166 -15.04 20.19 4.45
CA THR A 166 -14.04 21.23 4.22
C THR A 166 -13.27 21.52 5.48
N ILE A 167 -11.97 21.36 5.43
CA ILE A 167 -11.02 21.72 6.48
C ILE A 167 -10.45 23.10 6.13
N THR A 168 -10.72 24.10 6.96
CA THR A 168 -10.10 25.43 6.80
C THR A 168 -8.93 25.56 7.77
N ALA A 169 -7.75 25.83 7.23
CA ALA A 169 -6.53 25.93 8.01
C ALA A 169 -5.72 27.17 7.63
N ASN A 170 -4.81 27.59 8.52
CA ASN A 170 -3.91 28.70 8.23
C ASN A 170 -2.70 28.21 7.38
N ILE A 171 -2.96 27.93 6.10
CA ILE A 171 -1.99 27.45 5.14
C ILE A 171 -1.47 28.68 4.36
N PRO A 172 -0.16 28.86 4.19
CA PRO A 172 0.39 29.93 3.35
C PRO A 172 -0.01 29.73 1.87
N ASP A 173 0.08 30.82 1.10
CA ASP A 173 -0.04 30.83 -0.36
C ASP A 173 -1.44 30.55 -0.95
N ASN A 174 -2.51 30.89 -0.21
CA ASN A 174 -3.89 30.81 -0.73
C ASN A 174 -4.20 29.45 -1.39
N LYS A 175 -3.86 28.35 -0.70
CA LYS A 175 -3.95 27.00 -1.24
C LYS A 175 -5.31 26.37 -1.07
N TYR A 176 -5.69 25.60 -2.08
CA TYR A 176 -6.83 24.70 -2.10
C TYR A 176 -6.33 23.31 -2.50
N MET A 177 -6.54 22.33 -1.65
CA MET A 177 -6.12 20.93 -1.87
C MET A 177 -7.33 20.01 -1.73
N THR A 178 -7.41 19.01 -2.58
CA THR A 178 -8.46 17.99 -2.51
C THR A 178 -7.91 16.62 -2.15
N ASN A 179 -8.73 15.85 -1.47
CA ASN A 179 -8.57 14.41 -1.32
C ASN A 179 -9.93 13.76 -1.62
N ILE A 180 -10.10 13.37 -2.89
CA ILE A 180 -11.31 12.71 -3.38
C ILE A 180 -10.98 11.24 -3.58
N GLU A 181 -11.68 10.35 -2.90
CA GLU A 181 -11.43 8.91 -2.97
C GLU A 181 -12.75 8.16 -3.09
N PHE A 182 -12.92 7.46 -4.19
CA PHE A 182 -14.00 6.51 -4.39
C PHE A 182 -13.53 5.13 -4.01
N THR A 183 -14.28 4.43 -3.16
CA THR A 183 -13.91 3.09 -2.70
C THR A 183 -15.09 2.15 -2.81
N ASN A 184 -14.80 0.93 -3.27
CA ASN A 184 -15.81 -0.13 -3.39
C ASN A 184 -15.22 -1.49 -2.99
N THR A 185 -16.05 -2.41 -2.53
CA THR A 185 -15.67 -3.78 -2.14
C THR A 185 -16.07 -4.77 -3.23
N LEU A 186 -15.53 -4.58 -4.42
CA LEU A 186 -15.80 -5.40 -5.57
C LEU A 186 -14.70 -6.45 -5.76
N LYS A 187 -15.11 -7.71 -5.98
CA LYS A 187 -14.21 -8.73 -6.49
C LYS A 187 -14.32 -8.72 -8.01
N LEU A 188 -13.32 -8.17 -8.66
CA LEU A 188 -13.26 -8.04 -10.10
C LEU A 188 -12.67 -9.30 -10.75
N LYS A 189 -13.06 -9.55 -11.99
CA LYS A 189 -12.39 -10.52 -12.87
C LYS A 189 -11.14 -9.88 -13.48
N PRO A 190 -10.16 -10.66 -13.94
CA PRO A 190 -8.94 -10.07 -14.51
C PRO A 190 -9.17 -9.04 -15.61
N VAL A 191 -10.18 -9.21 -16.49
CA VAL A 191 -10.52 -8.21 -17.51
C VAL A 191 -11.14 -6.93 -16.89
N GLU A 192 -11.88 -7.07 -15.79
CA GLU A 192 -12.46 -5.94 -15.07
C GLU A 192 -11.37 -5.18 -14.28
N ASP A 193 -10.34 -5.86 -13.80
CA ASP A 193 -9.17 -5.21 -13.19
C ASP A 193 -8.42 -4.35 -14.22
N LEU A 194 -8.17 -4.88 -15.43
CA LEU A 194 -7.59 -4.10 -16.53
C LEU A 194 -8.47 -2.91 -16.93
N ALA A 195 -9.79 -3.06 -16.87
CA ALA A 195 -10.71 -1.96 -17.14
C ALA A 195 -10.58 -0.81 -16.12
N MET A 196 -10.25 -1.09 -14.86
CA MET A 196 -9.97 -0.04 -13.85
C MET A 196 -8.73 0.78 -14.22
N ASP A 197 -7.72 0.17 -14.81
CA ASP A 197 -6.54 0.89 -15.32
C ASP A 197 -6.89 1.81 -16.50
N VAL A 198 -7.78 1.36 -17.40
CA VAL A 198 -8.30 2.21 -18.49
C VAL A 198 -9.09 3.39 -17.91
N ILE A 199 -9.97 3.15 -16.94
CA ILE A 199 -10.73 4.21 -16.26
C ILE A 199 -9.81 5.27 -15.67
N ARG A 200 -8.76 4.83 -14.96
CA ARG A 200 -7.75 5.73 -14.41
C ARG A 200 -7.04 6.54 -15.49
N PHE A 201 -6.64 5.90 -16.57
CA PHE A 201 -5.96 6.54 -17.72
C PHE A 201 -6.83 7.61 -18.37
N VAL A 202 -8.07 7.25 -18.69
CA VAL A 202 -9.03 8.17 -19.34
C VAL A 202 -9.34 9.36 -18.44
N LEU A 203 -9.58 9.16 -17.15
CA LEU A 203 -9.81 10.25 -16.22
C LEU A 203 -8.57 11.15 -16.12
N SER A 204 -7.37 10.55 -16.05
CA SER A 204 -6.12 11.33 -15.99
C SER A 204 -5.94 12.22 -17.21
N ASN A 205 -6.19 11.71 -18.42
CA ASN A 205 -6.09 12.46 -19.67
C ASN A 205 -7.14 13.57 -19.75
N ARG A 206 -8.43 13.25 -19.51
CA ARG A 206 -9.52 14.23 -19.50
C ARG A 206 -9.24 15.40 -18.55
N TYR A 207 -8.75 15.11 -17.34
CA TYR A 207 -8.39 16.17 -16.39
C TYR A 207 -7.22 17.01 -16.86
N GLN A 208 -6.18 16.39 -17.45
CA GLN A 208 -5.05 17.13 -17.98
C GLN A 208 -5.45 18.08 -19.11
N ASP A 209 -6.28 17.62 -20.04
CA ASP A 209 -6.72 18.39 -21.18
C ASP A 209 -7.58 19.59 -20.76
N ILE A 210 -8.61 19.36 -19.93
CA ILE A 210 -9.49 20.42 -19.43
C ILE A 210 -8.73 21.46 -18.63
N ILE A 211 -7.79 21.05 -17.78
CA ILE A 211 -7.03 21.97 -16.93
C ILE A 211 -6.03 22.78 -17.75
N ARG A 212 -5.44 22.21 -18.80
CA ARG A 212 -4.55 22.94 -19.70
C ARG A 212 -5.28 23.98 -20.54
N GLU A 213 -6.46 23.62 -21.05
CA GLU A 213 -7.24 24.46 -21.95
C GLU A 213 -7.95 25.60 -21.22
N ASP A 214 -8.59 25.29 -20.08
CA ASP A 214 -9.46 26.26 -19.39
C ASP A 214 -8.73 27.18 -18.42
N GLU A 215 -7.65 26.74 -17.80
CA GLU A 215 -7.14 27.40 -16.60
C GLU A 215 -5.72 27.99 -16.76
N GLY A 216 -4.99 27.69 -17.84
CA GLY A 216 -3.61 28.21 -18.05
C GLY A 216 -2.65 27.96 -16.86
N GLY A 217 -3.03 27.13 -15.94
CA GLY A 217 -2.40 26.94 -14.64
C GLY A 217 -1.60 25.65 -14.54
N ALA A 218 -0.54 25.73 -13.75
CA ALA A 218 0.48 24.68 -13.59
C ALA A 218 0.06 23.49 -12.72
N TYR A 219 -1.20 23.33 -12.37
CA TYR A 219 -1.63 22.32 -11.39
C TYR A 219 -2.15 21.07 -12.09
N GLY A 220 -1.39 19.99 -11.98
CA GLY A 220 -1.83 18.67 -12.46
C GLY A 220 -2.85 18.02 -11.51
N VAL A 221 -3.77 17.24 -12.07
CA VAL A 221 -4.61 16.32 -11.30
C VAL A 221 -3.94 14.95 -11.29
N ASN A 222 -3.73 14.38 -10.11
CA ASN A 222 -3.22 13.04 -9.95
C ASN A 222 -4.39 12.06 -9.79
N VAL A 223 -4.45 11.05 -10.63
CA VAL A 223 -5.44 9.96 -10.56
C VAL A 223 -4.70 8.66 -10.28
N ALA A 224 -5.02 8.01 -9.17
CA ALA A 224 -4.45 6.73 -8.79
C ALA A 224 -5.55 5.69 -8.61
N ALA A 225 -5.34 4.50 -9.16
CA ALA A 225 -6.16 3.33 -8.88
C ALA A 225 -5.39 2.38 -7.98
N SER A 226 -6.06 1.76 -7.03
CA SER A 226 -5.48 0.76 -6.15
C SER A 226 -6.43 -0.41 -5.92
N TYR A 227 -5.84 -1.57 -5.68
CA TYR A 227 -6.54 -2.79 -5.34
C TYR A 227 -5.90 -3.45 -4.14
N THR A 228 -6.72 -3.87 -3.20
CA THR A 228 -6.30 -4.66 -2.04
C THR A 228 -7.10 -5.97 -2.03
N ALA A 229 -6.41 -7.10 -2.05
CA ALA A 229 -7.05 -8.41 -2.01
C ALA A 229 -7.37 -8.86 -0.57
N TYR A 230 -6.53 -8.49 0.37
CA TYR A 230 -6.58 -8.93 1.75
C TYR A 230 -6.45 -7.75 2.72
N PRO A 231 -7.14 -7.77 3.86
CA PRO A 231 -8.10 -8.78 4.34
C PRO A 231 -9.46 -8.75 3.61
N LYS A 232 -9.74 -7.69 2.84
CA LYS A 232 -11.00 -7.51 2.11
C LYS A 232 -10.70 -6.97 0.71
N HIS A 233 -11.33 -7.55 -0.30
CA HIS A 233 -11.23 -7.01 -1.65
C HIS A 233 -11.73 -5.57 -1.69
N THR A 234 -10.85 -4.64 -1.96
CA THR A 234 -11.16 -3.22 -2.01
C THR A 234 -10.57 -2.62 -3.28
N GLN A 235 -11.39 -1.96 -4.05
CA GLN A 235 -11.00 -1.15 -5.19
C GLN A 235 -11.12 0.32 -4.80
N ALA A 236 -10.14 1.13 -5.15
CA ALA A 236 -10.20 2.56 -4.92
C ALA A 236 -9.68 3.35 -6.12
N ILE A 237 -10.30 4.50 -6.37
CA ILE A 237 -9.80 5.54 -7.27
C ILE A 237 -9.65 6.80 -6.43
N ALA A 238 -8.42 7.27 -6.31
CA ALA A 238 -8.09 8.51 -5.61
C ALA A 238 -7.72 9.60 -6.62
N ILE A 239 -8.31 10.79 -6.43
CA ILE A 239 -8.13 11.95 -7.29
C ILE A 239 -7.71 13.11 -6.41
N ASN A 240 -6.51 13.62 -6.63
CA ASN A 240 -5.95 14.70 -5.83
C ASN A 240 -5.43 15.81 -6.74
N PHE A 241 -5.74 17.05 -6.38
CA PHE A 241 -5.12 18.21 -6.99
C PHE A 241 -4.86 19.31 -5.97
N GLN A 242 -4.05 20.26 -6.37
CA GLN A 242 -3.81 21.50 -5.65
C GLN A 242 -3.99 22.68 -6.59
N SER A 243 -4.69 23.72 -6.13
CA SER A 243 -4.89 24.98 -6.85
C SER A 243 -4.87 26.16 -5.87
N ASN A 244 -5.15 27.35 -6.37
CA ASN A 244 -5.56 28.48 -5.54
C ASN A 244 -7.03 28.32 -5.10
N THR A 245 -7.45 29.09 -4.09
CA THR A 245 -8.82 29.01 -3.56
C THR A 245 -9.89 29.53 -4.52
N GLU A 246 -9.53 30.36 -5.50
CA GLU A 246 -10.48 30.95 -6.46
C GLU A 246 -10.92 29.91 -7.50
N GLN A 247 -10.03 29.03 -7.91
CA GLN A 247 -10.26 27.99 -8.93
C GLN A 247 -10.67 26.63 -8.34
N GLY A 248 -10.38 26.43 -7.05
CA GLY A 248 -10.50 25.12 -6.41
C GLY A 248 -11.87 24.48 -6.52
N ASP A 249 -12.94 25.23 -6.19
CA ASP A 249 -14.31 24.71 -6.24
C ASP A 249 -14.76 24.37 -7.68
N ARG A 250 -14.31 25.17 -8.67
CA ARG A 250 -14.58 24.88 -10.08
C ARG A 250 -13.86 23.60 -10.53
N MET A 251 -12.58 23.45 -10.21
CA MET A 251 -11.82 22.24 -10.54
C MET A 251 -12.42 21.00 -9.90
N ARG A 252 -12.85 21.11 -8.64
CA ARG A 252 -13.53 20.02 -7.94
C ARG A 252 -14.84 19.63 -8.65
N ALA A 253 -15.63 20.61 -9.10
CA ALA A 253 -16.85 20.36 -9.86
C ALA A 253 -16.56 19.63 -11.19
N ILE A 254 -15.52 20.03 -11.92
CA ILE A 254 -15.06 19.37 -13.16
C ILE A 254 -14.73 17.90 -12.90
N ILE A 255 -14.07 17.58 -11.76
CA ILE A 255 -13.73 16.19 -11.43
C ILE A 255 -14.99 15.34 -11.33
N HIS A 256 -15.99 15.77 -10.58
CA HIS A 256 -17.25 15.04 -10.44
C HIS A 256 -18.02 14.96 -11.79
N GLU A 257 -18.05 16.04 -12.54
CA GLU A 257 -18.69 16.08 -13.86
C GLU A 257 -18.08 15.06 -14.83
N GLN A 258 -16.76 14.94 -14.87
CA GLN A 258 -16.10 13.96 -15.74
C GLN A 258 -16.33 12.51 -15.28
N ILE A 259 -16.51 12.26 -14.00
CA ILE A 259 -16.94 10.94 -13.50
C ILE A 259 -18.37 10.65 -13.91
N ASP A 260 -19.29 11.60 -13.74
CA ASP A 260 -20.68 11.46 -14.16
C ASP A 260 -20.78 11.21 -15.68
N LYS A 261 -19.98 11.94 -16.46
CA LYS A 261 -19.88 11.74 -17.91
C LYS A 261 -19.33 10.35 -18.25
N LEU A 262 -18.29 9.88 -17.57
CA LEU A 262 -17.75 8.53 -17.74
C LEU A 262 -18.80 7.45 -17.43
N VAL A 263 -19.58 7.62 -16.39
CA VAL A 263 -20.65 6.70 -16.00
C VAL A 263 -21.81 6.72 -17.01
N ALA A 264 -22.15 7.89 -17.56
CA ALA A 264 -23.25 8.05 -18.51
C ALA A 264 -22.88 7.57 -19.92
N GLU A 265 -21.73 8.00 -20.43
CA GLU A 265 -21.32 7.87 -21.84
C GLU A 265 -20.25 6.79 -22.07
N GLY A 266 -19.44 6.48 -21.04
CA GLY A 266 -18.33 5.54 -21.15
C GLY A 266 -17.04 6.15 -21.67
N VAL A 267 -16.26 5.33 -22.36
CA VAL A 267 -14.98 5.66 -23.00
C VAL A 267 -15.04 5.39 -24.49
N SER A 268 -14.16 5.99 -25.27
CA SER A 268 -14.02 5.68 -26.69
C SER A 268 -13.24 4.36 -26.89
N GLU A 269 -13.40 3.71 -28.05
CA GLU A 269 -12.56 2.55 -28.41
C GLU A 269 -11.10 2.98 -28.59
N GLU A 270 -10.83 4.21 -29.05
CA GLU A 270 -9.49 4.78 -29.19
C GLU A 270 -8.77 4.86 -27.83
N ASP A 271 -9.44 5.36 -26.77
CA ASP A 271 -8.89 5.38 -25.41
C ASP A 271 -8.48 3.98 -24.93
N VAL A 272 -9.30 2.97 -25.27
CA VAL A 272 -9.01 1.57 -24.89
C VAL A 272 -7.84 1.02 -25.68
N GLU A 273 -7.79 1.25 -26.99
CA GLU A 273 -6.71 0.80 -27.87
C GLU A 273 -5.35 1.39 -27.43
N ASP A 274 -5.31 2.67 -27.14
CA ASP A 274 -4.10 3.35 -26.63
C ASP A 274 -3.61 2.73 -25.32
N MET A 275 -4.53 2.53 -24.38
CA MET A 275 -4.15 1.94 -23.09
C MET A 275 -3.74 0.47 -23.24
N VAL A 276 -4.41 -0.31 -24.09
CA VAL A 276 -4.03 -1.70 -24.40
C VAL A 276 -2.61 -1.76 -24.96
N LEU A 277 -2.26 -0.83 -25.86
CA LEU A 277 -0.89 -0.74 -26.40
C LEU A 277 0.13 -0.46 -25.30
N MET A 278 -0.16 0.49 -24.42
CA MET A 278 0.69 0.83 -23.28
C MET A 278 0.87 -0.35 -22.32
N MET A 279 -0.23 -1.04 -21.98
CA MET A 279 -0.22 -2.22 -21.10
C MET A 279 0.60 -3.36 -21.71
N LYS A 280 0.44 -3.68 -22.99
CA LYS A 280 1.21 -4.72 -23.68
C LYS A 280 2.70 -4.40 -23.69
N LYS A 281 3.07 -3.14 -23.93
CA LYS A 281 4.46 -2.68 -23.88
C LYS A 281 5.03 -2.79 -22.46
N GLY A 282 4.28 -2.37 -21.45
CA GLY A 282 4.63 -2.49 -20.03
C GLY A 282 4.87 -3.96 -19.64
N ARG A 283 3.95 -4.86 -20.04
CA ARG A 283 4.05 -6.30 -19.80
C ARG A 283 5.31 -6.90 -20.45
N THR A 284 5.56 -6.57 -21.71
CA THR A 284 6.76 -7.02 -22.42
C THR A 284 8.04 -6.58 -21.71
N ASN A 285 8.10 -5.31 -21.30
CA ASN A 285 9.26 -4.78 -20.57
C ASN A 285 9.43 -5.46 -19.20
N MET A 286 8.34 -5.67 -18.48
CA MET A 286 8.36 -6.37 -17.19
C MET A 286 8.89 -7.80 -17.34
N LEU A 287 8.38 -8.56 -18.30
CA LEU A 287 8.82 -9.94 -18.55
C LEU A 287 10.28 -10.03 -19.00
N ALA A 288 10.79 -9.03 -19.74
CA ALA A 288 12.19 -8.97 -20.17
C ALA A 288 13.16 -8.62 -19.02
N ASN A 289 12.69 -7.91 -17.99
CA ASN A 289 13.51 -7.36 -16.91
C ASN A 289 13.17 -7.94 -15.53
N ARG A 290 12.74 -9.21 -15.48
CA ARG A 290 12.41 -9.89 -14.23
C ARG A 290 13.64 -10.04 -13.34
N GLY A 291 13.71 -9.25 -12.27
CA GLY A 291 14.74 -9.34 -11.23
C GLY A 291 14.23 -10.03 -9.97
N ASN A 292 15.05 -10.01 -8.91
CA ASN A 292 14.71 -10.65 -7.63
C ASN A 292 13.39 -10.14 -7.03
N ALA A 293 13.11 -8.83 -7.13
CA ALA A 293 11.86 -8.26 -6.64
C ALA A 293 10.62 -8.84 -7.34
N HIS A 294 10.70 -9.04 -8.67
CA HIS A 294 9.61 -9.68 -9.42
C HIS A 294 9.37 -11.12 -8.94
N TRP A 295 10.43 -11.91 -8.80
CA TRP A 295 10.31 -13.30 -8.37
C TRP A 295 9.82 -13.42 -6.92
N GLN A 296 10.23 -12.52 -6.04
CA GLN A 296 9.71 -12.43 -4.68
C GLN A 296 8.20 -12.20 -4.67
N GLU A 297 7.72 -11.22 -5.45
CA GLU A 297 6.30 -10.92 -5.58
C GLU A 297 5.52 -12.08 -6.22
N ALA A 298 6.07 -12.71 -7.26
CA ALA A 298 5.45 -13.86 -7.91
C ALA A 298 5.27 -15.05 -6.96
N LEU A 299 6.28 -15.35 -6.14
CA LEU A 299 6.21 -16.39 -5.13
C LEU A 299 5.20 -16.07 -4.03
N ARG A 300 5.20 -14.83 -3.53
CA ARG A 300 4.24 -14.35 -2.55
C ARG A 300 2.81 -14.45 -3.08
N TYR A 301 2.57 -13.93 -4.27
CA TYR A 301 1.27 -13.98 -4.91
C TYR A 301 0.78 -15.43 -5.12
N TYR A 302 1.70 -16.33 -5.51
CA TYR A 302 1.37 -17.74 -5.66
C TYR A 302 1.00 -18.39 -4.32
N ALA A 303 1.74 -18.12 -3.26
CA ALA A 303 1.44 -18.67 -1.94
C ALA A 303 0.11 -18.17 -1.37
N GLU A 304 -0.21 -16.89 -1.58
CA GLU A 304 -1.45 -16.27 -1.10
C GLU A 304 -2.69 -16.68 -1.92
N THR A 305 -2.53 -16.89 -3.23
CA THR A 305 -3.68 -17.04 -4.15
C THR A 305 -3.73 -18.36 -4.89
N GLY A 306 -2.65 -19.14 -4.91
CA GLY A 306 -2.48 -20.33 -5.74
C GLY A 306 -2.36 -20.03 -7.24
N LYS A 307 -2.14 -18.75 -7.64
CA LYS A 307 -2.10 -18.32 -9.04
C LYS A 307 -0.71 -17.83 -9.41
N ASP A 308 -0.33 -18.11 -10.65
CA ASP A 308 0.89 -17.59 -11.25
C ASP A 308 0.61 -16.19 -11.84
N ILE A 309 1.29 -15.17 -11.31
CA ILE A 309 1.14 -13.77 -11.76
C ILE A 309 1.60 -13.59 -13.21
N ASP A 310 2.51 -14.45 -13.70
CA ASP A 310 3.00 -14.42 -15.07
C ASP A 310 2.15 -15.26 -16.03
N SER A 311 1.13 -15.94 -15.52
CA SER A 311 0.24 -16.73 -16.36
C SER A 311 -0.52 -15.88 -17.37
N PRO A 312 -0.64 -16.33 -18.65
CA PRO A 312 -1.46 -15.67 -19.67
C PRO A 312 -2.92 -15.45 -19.26
N VAL A 313 -3.45 -16.23 -18.32
CA VAL A 313 -4.81 -16.08 -17.78
C VAL A 313 -4.96 -14.78 -16.99
N MET A 314 -3.87 -14.25 -16.44
CA MET A 314 -3.89 -13.04 -15.63
C MET A 314 -3.80 -11.75 -16.46
N PHE A 315 -3.20 -11.80 -17.66
CA PHE A 315 -3.00 -10.60 -18.49
C PHE A 315 -3.33 -10.81 -19.97
N GLU A 316 -2.67 -11.74 -20.66
CA GLU A 316 -2.76 -11.87 -22.12
C GLU A 316 -4.17 -12.22 -22.60
N GLN A 317 -4.85 -13.13 -21.94
CA GLN A 317 -6.23 -13.50 -22.28
C GLN A 317 -7.27 -12.43 -21.88
N PRO A 318 -7.17 -11.78 -20.69
CA PRO A 318 -8.04 -10.65 -20.37
C PRO A 318 -7.91 -9.46 -21.30
N ILE A 319 -6.68 -9.07 -21.65
CA ILE A 319 -6.44 -7.87 -22.46
C ILE A 319 -7.00 -7.99 -23.89
N GLU A 320 -7.07 -9.21 -24.44
CA GLU A 320 -7.68 -9.46 -25.74
C GLU A 320 -9.21 -9.26 -25.75
N LYS A 321 -9.84 -9.32 -24.58
CA LYS A 321 -11.30 -9.15 -24.40
C LYS A 321 -11.69 -7.73 -24.02
N LEU A 322 -10.68 -6.91 -23.66
CA LEU A 322 -10.92 -5.56 -23.18
C LEU A 322 -11.44 -4.69 -24.33
N ASN A 323 -12.54 -3.95 -24.10
CA ASN A 323 -13.18 -3.06 -25.04
C ASN A 323 -13.95 -1.97 -24.27
N ALA A 324 -14.40 -0.93 -24.98
CA ALA A 324 -15.09 0.21 -24.38
C ALA A 324 -16.36 -0.19 -23.62
N LYS A 325 -17.09 -1.19 -24.08
CA LYS A 325 -18.29 -1.68 -23.39
C LYS A 325 -17.97 -2.24 -22.01
N ILE A 326 -16.93 -3.09 -21.91
CA ILE A 326 -16.51 -3.67 -20.61
C ILE A 326 -16.04 -2.56 -19.66
N VAL A 327 -15.25 -1.60 -20.16
CA VAL A 327 -14.79 -0.46 -19.36
C VAL A 327 -15.98 0.35 -18.84
N HIS A 328 -16.97 0.63 -19.68
CA HIS A 328 -18.18 1.36 -19.29
C HIS A 328 -19.01 0.60 -18.24
N GLU A 329 -19.20 -0.71 -18.41
CA GLU A 329 -19.90 -1.54 -17.43
C GLU A 329 -19.18 -1.56 -16.06
N VAL A 330 -17.85 -1.61 -16.08
CA VAL A 330 -17.04 -1.55 -14.85
C VAL A 330 -17.12 -0.17 -14.21
N ALA A 331 -17.03 0.91 -14.98
CA ALA A 331 -17.18 2.26 -14.48
C ALA A 331 -18.54 2.46 -13.79
N LYS A 332 -19.63 2.04 -14.44
CA LYS A 332 -20.97 2.07 -13.83
C LYS A 332 -21.03 1.29 -12.54
N LYS A 333 -20.59 0.02 -12.59
CA LYS A 333 -20.59 -0.87 -11.42
C LYS A 333 -19.80 -0.28 -10.26
N PHE A 334 -18.63 0.32 -10.54
CA PHE A 334 -17.76 0.88 -9.52
C PHE A 334 -18.33 2.18 -8.94
N PHE A 335 -18.55 3.20 -9.75
CA PHE A 335 -18.92 4.52 -9.24
C PHE A 335 -20.35 4.62 -8.69
N THR A 336 -21.31 3.84 -9.21
CA THR A 336 -22.71 3.89 -8.74
C THR A 336 -22.85 3.38 -7.30
N THR A 337 -21.98 2.49 -6.87
CA THR A 337 -22.04 1.87 -5.53
C THR A 337 -20.83 2.20 -4.66
N ALA A 338 -19.89 3.00 -5.15
CA ALA A 338 -18.74 3.43 -4.38
C ALA A 338 -19.12 4.41 -3.26
N GLU A 339 -18.48 4.27 -2.13
CA GLU A 339 -18.46 5.33 -1.12
C GLU A 339 -17.43 6.38 -1.55
N CYS A 340 -17.82 7.66 -1.47
CA CYS A 340 -16.97 8.77 -1.83
C CYS A 340 -16.55 9.56 -0.58
N VAL A 341 -15.26 9.64 -0.34
CA VAL A 341 -14.67 10.57 0.62
C VAL A 341 -14.14 11.76 -0.17
N ASP A 342 -14.76 12.92 -0.01
CA ASP A 342 -14.44 14.15 -0.71
C ASP A 342 -14.11 15.25 0.30
N ILE A 343 -12.83 15.41 0.60
CA ILE A 343 -12.30 16.36 1.58
C ILE A 343 -11.54 17.46 0.89
N VAL A 344 -11.97 18.68 1.12
CA VAL A 344 -11.25 19.89 0.73
C VAL A 344 -10.46 20.42 1.91
N VAL A 345 -9.20 20.78 1.67
CA VAL A 345 -8.39 21.55 2.62
C VAL A 345 -8.04 22.88 1.96
N ARG A 346 -8.46 23.99 2.60
CA ARG A 346 -8.21 25.33 2.04
C ARG A 346 -7.69 26.32 3.07
N SER A 347 -6.99 27.35 2.56
CA SER A 347 -6.59 28.51 3.34
C SER A 347 -7.80 29.26 3.91
N LYS A 348 -7.60 29.89 5.07
CA LYS A 348 -8.60 30.80 5.67
C LYS A 348 -8.79 32.03 4.81
#